data_75954690ace173982638c1ffb8c3763a
#
_entry.id   75954690ace173982638c1ffb8c3763a
#
_cell.length_a   1.000
_cell.length_b   1.000
_cell.length_c   1.000
_cell.angle_alpha   90.00
_cell.angle_beta   90.00
_cell.angle_gamma   90.00
#
_symmetry.space_group_name_H-M   'P 1'
#
loop_
_entity.id
_entity.type
_entity.pdbx_description
1 polymer ?
#
loop_
_entity_poly.entity_id
_entity_poly.type
_entity_poly.pdbx_seq_one_letter_code
_entity_poly.pdbx_strand_id
1 'polypeptide(L)'
;MFCKFCGCEMPDDLKVCPDCGQQVKGENGWKLAVVVLCTVLLGAVLVVAVLFGTGVLGGDKDGAAPAETTVPTEPSVPEQSVPAVDFDSYSAADDVALEKANEVVATLGDMQLTNSELQLHYWYQVYEFLNQNYYYVSMIGMDLAKGLDEQACYFEPTMSWQEYFLQMALDGWKNYAVLYQLAQDNGYQLDDEGKEYMENIRAGIESDAKLYGYESVEKMLLSEAGPGCTIDGFVSYRKLMYVSMQYFNQEYTKMTPTDAEAAEYFEQKAADYEQAGVTKDSGSLSDVRHILIKVTGGTQDESGKTVYSEEEWAACLAEAERVYGLWKDGEATEESFAALVQEHTDDGGSQNTGGLYEGIGENSGYVPEFEAWAIDPARKVGDTGLVKVEASNYAGYHFMYYVGAREIWLSTAADDLLNERFMEFMDKAYEAYPMTTDMEKIVLGNVSLA
;
A
#
# COMPACT_ATOMS: atom_id res chain seq x y z
N MET A 1 -10.42 -22.33 6.99
CA MET A 1 -11.06 -20.99 6.98
C MET A 1 -10.88 -20.34 5.63
N PHE A 2 -11.63 -19.26 5.35
CA PHE A 2 -11.43 -18.51 4.10
C PHE A 2 -10.57 -17.27 4.38
N CYS A 3 -9.69 -16.91 3.44
CA CYS A 3 -8.91 -15.70 3.52
C CYS A 3 -9.82 -14.47 3.45
N LYS A 4 -9.70 -13.57 4.41
CA LYS A 4 -10.52 -12.35 4.50
C LYS A 4 -10.18 -11.30 3.44
N PHE A 5 -9.06 -11.44 2.72
CA PHE A 5 -8.60 -10.47 1.71
C PHE A 5 -8.92 -10.91 0.27
N CYS A 6 -8.83 -12.22 -0.03
CA CYS A 6 -9.06 -12.72 -1.39
C CYS A 6 -10.14 -13.81 -1.47
N GLY A 7 -10.69 -14.25 -0.33
CA GLY A 7 -11.76 -15.26 -0.28
C GLY A 7 -11.31 -16.69 -0.52
N CYS A 8 -10.00 -16.99 -0.72
CA CYS A 8 -9.54 -18.35 -0.92
C CYS A 8 -9.72 -19.22 0.32
N GLU A 9 -9.94 -20.52 0.15
CA GLU A 9 -10.01 -21.48 1.24
C GLU A 9 -8.60 -21.85 1.69
N MET A 10 -8.32 -21.77 3.01
CA MET A 10 -7.00 -22.05 3.58
C MET A 10 -7.12 -22.83 4.89
N PRO A 11 -6.08 -23.60 5.29
CA PRO A 11 -6.02 -24.25 6.58
C PRO A 11 -6.17 -23.28 7.76
N ASP A 12 -6.85 -23.71 8.83
CA ASP A 12 -7.17 -22.85 9.98
C ASP A 12 -5.96 -22.46 10.84
N ASP A 13 -4.83 -23.10 10.66
CA ASP A 13 -3.57 -22.89 11.37
C ASP A 13 -2.61 -21.92 10.66
N LEU A 14 -2.87 -21.58 9.41
CA LEU A 14 -2.04 -20.62 8.68
C LEU A 14 -2.30 -19.18 9.15
N LYS A 15 -1.21 -18.43 9.29
CA LYS A 15 -1.22 -17.00 9.66
C LYS A 15 -1.17 -16.08 8.44
N VAL A 16 -0.74 -16.59 7.29
CA VAL A 16 -0.59 -15.85 6.04
C VAL A 16 -1.38 -16.57 4.96
N CYS A 17 -2.11 -15.83 4.14
CA CYS A 17 -2.86 -16.37 3.02
C CYS A 17 -1.90 -16.82 1.90
N PRO A 18 -1.97 -18.07 1.42
CA PRO A 18 -1.11 -18.54 0.36
C PRO A 18 -1.39 -17.87 -1.01
N ASP A 19 -2.61 -17.40 -1.24
CA ASP A 19 -3.00 -16.85 -2.55
C ASP A 19 -2.76 -15.34 -2.67
N CYS A 20 -2.85 -14.58 -1.56
CA CYS A 20 -2.67 -13.13 -1.61
C CYS A 20 -1.55 -12.60 -0.71
N GLY A 21 -0.83 -13.47 0.00
CA GLY A 21 0.28 -13.10 0.87
C GLY A 21 -0.10 -12.31 2.14
N GLN A 22 -1.38 -12.08 2.39
CA GLN A 22 -1.84 -11.27 3.51
C GLN A 22 -1.91 -12.07 4.82
N GLN A 23 -1.47 -11.46 5.93
CA GLN A 23 -1.62 -12.06 7.25
C GLN A 23 -3.09 -12.15 7.66
N VAL A 24 -3.54 -13.36 8.02
CA VAL A 24 -4.93 -13.65 8.40
C VAL A 24 -5.12 -13.90 9.90
N LYS A 25 -4.01 -14.04 10.64
CA LYS A 25 -3.98 -14.13 12.12
C LYS A 25 -2.71 -13.47 12.65
N GLY A 26 -2.84 -12.46 13.50
CA GLY A 26 -1.73 -11.78 14.19
C GLY A 26 -2.21 -10.46 14.80
N GLU A 27 -1.81 -10.19 16.04
CA GLU A 27 -2.27 -9.03 16.83
C GLU A 27 -1.72 -7.66 16.35
N ASN A 28 -0.91 -7.59 15.28
CA ASN A 28 -0.22 -6.36 14.85
C ASN A 28 -0.37 -6.02 13.36
N GLY A 29 -1.50 -6.37 12.72
CA GLY A 29 -1.72 -6.12 11.28
C GLY A 29 -1.66 -4.66 10.83
N TRP A 30 -1.84 -3.70 11.73
CA TRP A 30 -1.82 -2.28 11.40
C TRP A 30 -0.39 -1.74 11.10
N LYS A 31 0.63 -2.28 11.79
CA LYS A 31 2.03 -1.87 11.53
C LYS A 31 2.51 -2.30 10.14
N LEU A 32 2.02 -3.44 9.64
CA LEU A 32 2.36 -3.92 8.29
C LEU A 32 1.64 -3.13 7.18
N ALA A 33 0.40 -2.70 7.42
CA ALA A 33 -0.35 -1.85 6.50
C ALA A 33 0.30 -0.48 6.30
N VAL A 34 0.87 0.12 7.37
CA VAL A 34 1.65 1.36 7.29
C VAL A 34 2.93 1.17 6.47
N VAL A 35 3.61 0.02 6.60
CA VAL A 35 4.82 -0.29 5.81
C VAL A 35 4.51 -0.38 4.31
N VAL A 36 3.42 -1.03 3.92
CA VAL A 36 2.98 -1.09 2.52
C VAL A 36 2.53 0.28 2.01
N LEU A 37 1.82 1.06 2.83
CA LEU A 37 1.37 2.41 2.46
C LEU A 37 2.55 3.38 2.26
N CYS A 38 3.59 3.31 3.11
CA CYS A 38 4.77 4.17 2.98
C CYS A 38 5.64 3.81 1.76
N THR A 39 5.73 2.54 1.35
CA THR A 39 6.45 2.18 0.11
C THR A 39 5.70 2.67 -1.14
N VAL A 40 4.37 2.67 -1.12
CA VAL A 40 3.52 3.25 -2.17
C VAL A 40 3.63 4.78 -2.16
N LEU A 41 3.68 5.43 -0.99
CA LEU A 41 3.82 6.89 -0.88
C LEU A 41 5.21 7.39 -1.32
N LEU A 42 6.29 6.68 -0.99
CA LEU A 42 7.65 7.04 -1.48
C LEU A 42 7.77 6.86 -2.99
N GLY A 43 7.16 5.84 -3.57
CA GLY A 43 7.06 5.66 -5.02
C GLY A 43 6.13 6.68 -5.69
N ALA A 44 4.97 6.98 -5.08
CA ALA A 44 3.99 7.93 -5.61
C ALA A 44 4.48 9.39 -5.55
N VAL A 45 5.23 9.79 -4.52
CA VAL A 45 5.80 11.15 -4.43
C VAL A 45 6.83 11.39 -5.54
N LEU A 46 7.65 10.38 -5.87
CA LEU A 46 8.59 10.49 -7.01
C LEU A 46 7.87 10.55 -8.36
N VAL A 47 6.82 9.76 -8.56
CA VAL A 47 6.01 9.78 -9.80
C VAL A 47 5.22 11.09 -9.92
N VAL A 48 4.65 11.59 -8.82
CA VAL A 48 3.93 12.88 -8.81
C VAL A 48 4.90 14.04 -9.05
N ALA A 49 6.09 14.06 -8.46
CA ALA A 49 7.09 15.09 -8.71
C ALA A 49 7.57 15.11 -10.17
N VAL A 50 7.73 13.94 -10.81
CA VAL A 50 8.07 13.84 -12.24
C VAL A 50 6.90 14.27 -13.12
N LEU A 51 5.66 13.93 -12.81
CA LEU A 51 4.48 14.31 -13.59
C LEU A 51 4.14 15.80 -13.48
N PHE A 52 4.33 16.43 -12.32
CA PHE A 52 4.15 17.88 -12.16
C PHE A 52 5.33 18.71 -12.67
N GLY A 53 6.56 18.18 -12.59
CA GLY A 53 7.76 18.84 -13.12
C GLY A 53 7.86 18.87 -14.64
N THR A 54 7.18 17.97 -15.37
CA THR A 54 7.24 17.87 -16.83
C THR A 54 6.08 18.57 -17.56
N GLY A 55 5.13 19.19 -16.86
CA GLY A 55 4.02 19.94 -17.49
C GLY A 55 2.98 19.10 -18.24
N VAL A 56 2.97 17.78 -18.06
CA VAL A 56 2.07 16.87 -18.79
C VAL A 56 0.61 16.94 -18.31
N LEU A 57 0.33 17.54 -17.14
CA LEU A 57 -1.02 17.70 -16.61
C LEU A 57 -1.59 19.12 -16.71
N GLY A 58 -1.02 19.97 -17.56
CA GLY A 58 -1.56 21.28 -17.91
C GLY A 58 -2.33 21.24 -19.24
N GLY A 59 -3.47 20.60 -19.30
CA GLY A 59 -4.32 20.53 -20.49
C GLY A 59 -5.61 21.32 -20.32
N ASP A 60 -5.88 22.15 -21.33
CA ASP A 60 -6.93 23.12 -21.49
C ASP A 60 -8.33 22.75 -21.00
N LYS A 61 -8.96 23.74 -20.38
CA LYS A 61 -10.40 23.79 -20.11
C LYS A 61 -11.15 24.05 -21.40
N ASP A 62 -11.85 23.06 -21.96
CA ASP A 62 -13.09 23.29 -22.69
C ASP A 62 -14.00 22.05 -22.55
N GLY A 63 -15.26 22.35 -22.21
CA GLY A 63 -16.22 21.43 -21.62
C GLY A 63 -16.80 20.40 -22.57
N ALA A 64 -17.08 19.25 -21.99
CA ALA A 64 -18.23 18.41 -22.31
C ALA A 64 -18.57 17.55 -21.05
N ALA A 65 -19.86 17.50 -20.71
CA ALA A 65 -20.38 16.72 -19.62
C ALA A 65 -20.05 15.23 -19.79
N PRO A 66 -19.73 14.50 -18.69
CA PRO A 66 -19.49 13.08 -18.79
C PRO A 66 -20.79 12.32 -19.06
N ALA A 67 -20.78 11.52 -20.11
CA ALA A 67 -21.79 10.50 -20.36
C ALA A 67 -21.72 9.44 -19.23
N GLU A 68 -22.88 8.95 -18.81
CA GLU A 68 -23.04 7.82 -17.89
C GLU A 68 -22.17 6.64 -18.33
N THR A 69 -21.11 6.38 -17.54
CA THR A 69 -20.29 5.20 -17.76
C THR A 69 -20.95 4.04 -17.00
N THR A 70 -21.63 3.18 -17.74
CA THR A 70 -22.02 1.86 -17.26
C THR A 70 -20.76 1.12 -16.84
N VAL A 71 -20.67 0.80 -15.55
CA VAL A 71 -19.63 -0.09 -14.99
C VAL A 71 -19.74 -1.45 -15.69
N PRO A 72 -18.69 -1.92 -16.39
CA PRO A 72 -18.72 -3.27 -16.94
C PRO A 72 -18.74 -4.27 -15.78
N THR A 73 -19.63 -5.24 -15.86
CA THR A 73 -19.60 -6.48 -15.07
C THR A 73 -18.19 -7.05 -15.13
N GLU A 74 -17.57 -7.29 -13.99
CA GLU A 74 -16.27 -7.96 -13.89
C GLU A 74 -16.29 -9.23 -14.75
N PRO A 75 -15.40 -9.36 -15.74
CA PRO A 75 -15.17 -10.66 -16.35
C PRO A 75 -14.50 -11.52 -15.28
N SER A 76 -15.03 -12.70 -15.04
CA SER A 76 -14.34 -13.75 -14.30
C SER A 76 -12.92 -13.86 -14.86
N VAL A 77 -11.94 -13.41 -14.07
CA VAL A 77 -10.52 -13.52 -14.42
C VAL A 77 -10.22 -15.00 -14.60
N PRO A 78 -9.75 -15.46 -15.77
CA PRO A 78 -9.24 -16.80 -15.88
C PRO A 78 -8.07 -16.90 -14.92
N GLU A 79 -8.05 -17.94 -14.11
CA GLU A 79 -6.92 -18.36 -13.30
C GLU A 79 -5.71 -18.52 -14.24
N GLN A 80 -4.94 -17.46 -14.45
CA GLN A 80 -3.66 -17.55 -15.12
C GLN A 80 -2.70 -18.11 -14.09
N SER A 81 -2.47 -19.42 -14.18
CA SER A 81 -1.31 -20.02 -13.57
C SER A 81 -0.08 -19.25 -14.06
N VAL A 82 0.67 -18.64 -13.13
CA VAL A 82 2.00 -18.12 -13.41
C VAL A 82 2.77 -19.25 -14.10
N PRO A 83 3.36 -19.02 -15.29
CA PRO A 83 4.09 -20.08 -15.98
C PRO A 83 5.17 -20.60 -15.04
N ALA A 84 5.20 -21.91 -14.81
CA ALA A 84 6.25 -22.51 -14.02
C ALA A 84 7.58 -22.25 -14.76
N VAL A 85 8.52 -21.55 -14.10
CA VAL A 85 9.85 -21.32 -14.67
C VAL A 85 10.49 -22.69 -14.91
N ASP A 86 10.87 -22.96 -16.16
CA ASP A 86 11.60 -24.18 -16.51
C ASP A 86 13.04 -24.06 -16.03
N PHE A 87 13.29 -24.57 -14.83
CA PHE A 87 14.61 -24.57 -14.21
C PHE A 87 15.65 -25.42 -14.98
N ASP A 88 15.22 -26.27 -15.93
CA ASP A 88 16.11 -27.08 -16.76
C ASP A 88 16.54 -26.31 -18.03
N SER A 89 15.90 -25.17 -18.35
CA SER A 89 16.24 -24.28 -19.46
C SER A 89 17.24 -23.17 -19.10
N TYR A 90 17.96 -23.31 -17.98
CA TYR A 90 18.95 -22.35 -17.49
C TYR A 90 20.04 -22.10 -18.57
N SER A 91 20.20 -20.83 -18.97
CA SER A 91 21.16 -20.47 -20.00
C SER A 91 22.55 -20.16 -19.41
N ALA A 92 23.62 -20.42 -20.17
CA ALA A 92 24.98 -20.12 -19.72
C ALA A 92 25.26 -18.63 -19.49
N ALA A 93 24.39 -17.73 -19.99
CA ALA A 93 24.46 -16.29 -19.73
C ALA A 93 24.13 -15.94 -18.26
N ASP A 94 23.37 -16.79 -17.59
CA ASP A 94 22.97 -16.59 -16.21
C ASP A 94 24.07 -17.00 -15.21
N ASP A 95 25.04 -17.81 -15.62
CA ASP A 95 26.19 -18.18 -14.79
C ASP A 95 27.01 -16.97 -14.38
N VAL A 96 27.08 -15.93 -15.23
CA VAL A 96 27.80 -14.67 -14.93
C VAL A 96 27.12 -13.92 -13.79
N ALA A 97 25.79 -13.87 -13.75
CA ALA A 97 25.04 -13.24 -12.67
C ALA A 97 25.27 -13.98 -11.34
N LEU A 98 25.30 -15.31 -11.38
CA LEU A 98 25.58 -16.13 -10.19
C LEU A 98 27.03 -15.96 -9.72
N GLU A 99 28.02 -15.96 -10.64
CA GLU A 99 29.44 -15.73 -10.31
C GLU A 99 29.68 -14.38 -9.67
N LYS A 100 28.99 -13.33 -10.16
CA LYS A 100 29.12 -11.95 -9.70
C LYS A 100 28.14 -11.53 -8.59
N ALA A 101 27.35 -12.46 -8.07
CA ALA A 101 26.28 -12.18 -7.10
C ALA A 101 26.73 -11.33 -5.91
N ASN A 102 27.93 -11.58 -5.39
CA ASN A 102 28.49 -10.89 -4.24
C ASN A 102 29.39 -9.68 -4.61
N GLU A 103 29.51 -9.32 -5.89
CA GLU A 103 30.27 -8.16 -6.31
C GLU A 103 29.54 -6.87 -5.87
N VAL A 104 30.28 -5.97 -5.22
CA VAL A 104 29.73 -4.68 -4.77
C VAL A 104 29.62 -3.74 -5.97
N VAL A 105 28.43 -3.25 -6.23
CA VAL A 105 28.06 -2.41 -7.37
C VAL A 105 27.74 -0.97 -7.00
N ALA A 106 27.37 -0.72 -5.73
CA ALA A 106 27.20 0.65 -5.22
C ALA A 106 27.59 0.72 -3.75
N THR A 107 27.94 1.95 -3.30
CA THR A 107 28.24 2.25 -1.91
C THR A 107 27.62 3.57 -1.48
N LEU A 108 27.23 3.67 -0.19
CA LEU A 108 26.70 4.86 0.44
C LEU A 108 27.09 4.82 1.92
N GLY A 109 27.93 5.77 2.40
CA GLY A 109 28.50 5.67 3.73
C GLY A 109 29.19 4.32 3.93
N ASP A 110 28.84 3.60 4.98
CA ASP A 110 29.32 2.24 5.26
C ASP A 110 28.52 1.13 4.56
N MET A 111 27.42 1.51 3.86
CA MET A 111 26.54 0.57 3.18
C MET A 111 27.13 0.14 1.84
N GLN A 112 26.91 -1.14 1.50
CA GLN A 112 27.33 -1.75 0.24
C GLN A 112 26.15 -2.49 -0.41
N LEU A 113 25.94 -2.23 -1.69
CA LEU A 113 24.97 -2.94 -2.51
C LEU A 113 25.68 -3.98 -3.36
N THR A 114 25.30 -5.23 -3.24
CA THR A 114 25.77 -6.32 -4.10
C THR A 114 24.84 -6.52 -5.30
N ASN A 115 25.31 -7.22 -6.35
CA ASN A 115 24.45 -7.62 -7.46
C ASN A 115 23.24 -8.44 -7.00
N SER A 116 23.46 -9.37 -6.06
CA SER A 116 22.37 -10.19 -5.49
C SER A 116 21.26 -9.35 -4.82
N GLU A 117 21.64 -8.32 -4.09
CA GLU A 117 20.68 -7.43 -3.43
C GLU A 117 20.04 -6.45 -4.42
N LEU A 118 20.83 -5.87 -5.35
CA LEU A 118 20.31 -5.01 -6.41
C LEU A 118 19.25 -5.72 -7.25
N GLN A 119 19.46 -6.99 -7.56
CA GLN A 119 18.53 -7.79 -8.35
C GLN A 119 17.16 -7.94 -7.68
N LEU A 120 17.11 -8.04 -6.35
CA LEU A 120 15.85 -8.03 -5.59
C LEU A 120 15.14 -6.68 -5.69
N HIS A 121 15.87 -5.57 -5.55
CA HIS A 121 15.28 -4.24 -5.76
C HIS A 121 14.79 -4.06 -7.20
N TYR A 122 15.54 -4.55 -8.17
CA TYR A 122 15.18 -4.46 -9.59
C TYR A 122 13.86 -5.21 -9.90
N TRP A 123 13.78 -6.49 -9.54
CA TRP A 123 12.57 -7.28 -9.81
C TRP A 123 11.36 -6.81 -9.00
N TYR A 124 11.57 -6.31 -7.79
CA TYR A 124 10.50 -5.64 -7.04
C TYR A 124 9.91 -4.46 -7.84
N GLN A 125 10.74 -3.59 -8.44
CA GLN A 125 10.24 -2.48 -9.26
C GLN A 125 9.47 -2.97 -10.50
N VAL A 126 9.96 -4.00 -11.15
CA VAL A 126 9.29 -4.60 -12.32
C VAL A 126 7.91 -5.15 -11.94
N TYR A 127 7.85 -5.98 -10.90
CA TYR A 127 6.57 -6.59 -10.48
C TYR A 127 5.57 -5.57 -9.94
N GLU A 128 6.03 -4.61 -9.15
CA GLU A 128 5.16 -3.55 -8.64
C GLU A 128 4.57 -2.73 -9.78
N PHE A 129 5.39 -2.39 -10.78
CA PHE A 129 4.93 -1.69 -11.97
C PHE A 129 3.91 -2.52 -12.77
N LEU A 130 4.18 -3.80 -12.99
CA LEU A 130 3.28 -4.70 -13.72
C LEU A 130 1.97 -4.90 -12.97
N ASN A 131 2.01 -5.04 -11.65
CA ASN A 131 0.82 -5.20 -10.81
C ASN A 131 -0.09 -3.97 -10.88
N GLN A 132 0.50 -2.77 -10.78
CA GLN A 132 -0.26 -1.51 -10.86
C GLN A 132 -0.77 -1.19 -12.26
N ASN A 133 -0.07 -1.63 -13.31
CA ASN A 133 -0.34 -1.25 -14.69
C ASN A 133 -0.78 -2.42 -15.59
N TYR A 134 -1.17 -3.55 -15.04
CA TYR A 134 -1.47 -4.78 -15.79
C TYR A 134 -2.35 -4.56 -17.04
N TYR A 135 -3.43 -3.80 -16.89
CA TYR A 135 -4.37 -3.50 -17.99
C TYR A 135 -3.80 -2.51 -19.03
N TYR A 136 -2.75 -1.77 -18.69
CA TYR A 136 -2.18 -0.72 -19.53
C TYR A 136 -0.84 -1.12 -20.17
N VAL A 137 -0.24 -2.23 -19.77
CA VAL A 137 1.09 -2.68 -20.23
C VAL A 137 1.19 -2.69 -21.74
N SER A 138 0.20 -3.28 -22.44
CA SER A 138 0.19 -3.31 -23.90
C SER A 138 -0.04 -1.93 -24.54
N MET A 139 -0.76 -1.03 -23.86
CA MET A 139 -1.04 0.33 -24.36
C MET A 139 0.20 1.23 -24.31
N ILE A 140 1.07 1.03 -23.33
CA ILE A 140 2.37 1.71 -23.21
C ILE A 140 3.48 1.04 -24.01
N GLY A 141 3.12 0.02 -24.84
CA GLY A 141 4.04 -0.61 -25.78
C GLY A 141 5.05 -1.57 -25.15
N MET A 142 4.85 -2.02 -23.91
CA MET A 142 5.66 -3.04 -23.28
C MET A 142 5.19 -4.43 -23.73
N ASP A 143 6.10 -5.20 -24.33
CA ASP A 143 5.89 -6.59 -24.79
C ASP A 143 6.56 -7.55 -23.80
N LEU A 144 5.78 -8.25 -22.97
CA LEU A 144 6.30 -9.14 -21.93
C LEU A 144 7.00 -10.38 -22.51
N ALA A 145 6.80 -10.68 -23.80
CA ALA A 145 7.50 -11.78 -24.49
C ALA A 145 8.92 -11.40 -24.97
N LYS A 146 9.33 -10.15 -24.82
CA LYS A 146 10.67 -9.65 -25.19
C LYS A 146 11.47 -9.25 -23.96
N GLY A 147 12.78 -9.26 -24.10
CA GLY A 147 13.68 -8.71 -23.07
C GLY A 147 13.37 -7.24 -22.78
N LEU A 148 13.45 -6.84 -21.53
CA LEU A 148 13.25 -5.44 -21.12
C LEU A 148 14.37 -4.52 -21.65
N ASP A 149 15.54 -5.06 -21.95
CA ASP A 149 16.68 -4.40 -22.58
C ASP A 149 16.50 -4.16 -24.09
N GLU A 150 15.61 -4.90 -24.74
CA GLU A 150 15.33 -4.81 -26.18
C GLU A 150 14.24 -3.81 -26.55
N GLN A 151 13.64 -3.13 -25.54
CA GLN A 151 12.47 -2.27 -25.72
C GLN A 151 12.71 -0.89 -25.11
N ALA A 152 12.39 0.18 -25.88
CA ALA A 152 12.43 1.53 -25.34
C ALA A 152 11.35 1.75 -24.29
N CYS A 153 11.71 2.42 -23.19
CA CYS A 153 10.75 2.82 -22.16
C CYS A 153 9.78 3.87 -22.66
N TYR A 154 8.49 3.69 -22.37
CA TYR A 154 7.46 4.66 -22.74
C TYR A 154 7.65 6.03 -22.07
N PHE A 155 8.06 6.04 -20.81
CA PHE A 155 8.22 7.25 -19.99
C PHE A 155 9.53 7.98 -20.28
N GLU A 156 10.59 7.26 -20.64
CA GLU A 156 11.90 7.80 -20.99
C GLU A 156 12.44 7.08 -22.24
N PRO A 157 12.05 7.53 -23.45
CA PRO A 157 12.37 6.83 -24.70
C PRO A 157 13.86 6.73 -25.03
N THR A 158 14.72 7.43 -24.30
CA THR A 158 16.19 7.34 -24.43
C THR A 158 16.78 6.15 -23.67
N MET A 159 15.97 5.49 -22.83
CA MET A 159 16.31 4.30 -22.04
C MET A 159 15.52 3.08 -22.51
N SER A 160 16.07 1.90 -22.29
CA SER A 160 15.30 0.65 -22.30
C SER A 160 14.45 0.53 -21.02
N TRP A 161 13.44 -0.36 -21.02
CA TRP A 161 12.70 -0.67 -19.78
C TRP A 161 13.63 -1.23 -18.69
N GLN A 162 14.64 -2.01 -19.08
CA GLN A 162 15.63 -2.51 -18.12
C GLN A 162 16.42 -1.39 -17.46
N GLU A 163 16.92 -0.43 -18.22
CA GLU A 163 17.65 0.73 -17.68
C GLU A 163 16.75 1.60 -16.79
N TYR A 164 15.48 1.78 -17.17
CA TYR A 164 14.50 2.52 -16.38
C TYR A 164 14.26 1.85 -15.01
N PHE A 165 13.97 0.55 -14.98
CA PHE A 165 13.79 -0.17 -13.72
C PHE A 165 15.08 -0.30 -12.91
N LEU A 166 16.23 -0.39 -13.56
CA LEU A 166 17.53 -0.38 -12.88
C LEU A 166 17.77 0.95 -12.16
N GLN A 167 17.45 2.07 -12.81
CA GLN A 167 17.53 3.39 -12.17
C GLN A 167 16.59 3.46 -10.96
N MET A 168 15.35 3.03 -11.11
CA MET A 168 14.38 2.98 -9.98
C MET A 168 14.88 2.08 -8.84
N ALA A 169 15.51 0.95 -9.15
CA ALA A 169 16.07 0.05 -8.15
C ALA A 169 17.23 0.67 -7.37
N LEU A 170 18.13 1.37 -8.07
CA LEU A 170 19.26 2.07 -7.45
C LEU A 170 18.77 3.24 -6.58
N ASP A 171 17.80 4.02 -7.05
CA ASP A 171 17.19 5.11 -6.27
C ASP A 171 16.42 4.56 -5.06
N GLY A 172 15.70 3.46 -5.23
CA GLY A 172 15.01 2.75 -4.15
C GLY A 172 15.99 2.28 -3.07
N TRP A 173 17.08 1.61 -3.49
CA TRP A 173 18.13 1.20 -2.55
C TRP A 173 18.76 2.41 -1.83
N LYS A 174 19.09 3.49 -2.56
CA LYS A 174 19.62 4.72 -1.99
C LYS A 174 18.73 5.27 -0.86
N ASN A 175 17.42 5.28 -1.07
CA ASN A 175 16.46 5.76 -0.08
C ASN A 175 16.52 4.93 1.22
N TYR A 176 16.54 3.61 1.11
CA TYR A 176 16.68 2.73 2.28
C TYR A 176 18.07 2.81 2.91
N ALA A 177 19.12 2.82 2.11
CA ALA A 177 20.51 2.85 2.60
C ALA A 177 20.81 4.12 3.39
N VAL A 178 20.33 5.29 2.94
CA VAL A 178 20.53 6.55 3.66
C VAL A 178 19.81 6.55 5.01
N LEU A 179 18.59 6.04 5.06
CA LEU A 179 17.83 5.90 6.31
C LEU A 179 18.48 4.90 7.27
N TYR A 180 18.99 3.80 6.74
CA TYR A 180 19.72 2.81 7.54
C TYR A 180 21.01 3.39 8.12
N GLN A 181 21.78 4.13 7.30
CA GLN A 181 23.00 4.81 7.74
C GLN A 181 22.69 5.84 8.83
N LEU A 182 21.65 6.66 8.63
CA LEU A 182 21.19 7.60 9.65
C LEU A 182 20.75 6.90 10.94
N ALA A 183 20.07 5.77 10.84
CA ALA A 183 19.67 4.97 12.00
C ALA A 183 20.91 4.53 12.81
N GLN A 184 21.95 4.07 12.12
CA GLN A 184 23.21 3.68 12.76
C GLN A 184 23.90 4.85 13.43
N ASP A 185 24.09 5.97 12.72
CA ASP A 185 24.81 7.15 13.21
C ASP A 185 24.09 7.84 14.37
N ASN A 186 22.74 7.78 14.38
CA ASN A 186 21.93 8.30 15.47
C ASN A 186 21.72 7.29 16.62
N GLY A 187 22.34 6.11 16.55
CA GLY A 187 22.24 5.09 17.60
C GLY A 187 20.84 4.53 17.78
N TYR A 188 20.04 4.47 16.69
CA TYR A 188 18.70 3.90 16.71
C TYR A 188 18.73 2.44 17.18
N GLN A 189 17.79 2.08 18.02
CA GLN A 189 17.65 0.74 18.55
C GLN A 189 16.26 0.20 18.24
N LEU A 190 16.21 -0.99 17.67
CA LEU A 190 14.97 -1.73 17.51
C LEU A 190 14.39 -2.10 18.89
N ASP A 191 13.07 -2.11 18.97
CA ASP A 191 12.35 -2.70 20.09
C ASP A 191 12.54 -4.25 20.14
N ASP A 192 11.93 -4.89 21.11
CA ASP A 192 12.13 -6.35 21.29
C ASP A 192 11.50 -7.15 20.14
N GLU A 193 10.38 -6.70 19.57
CA GLU A 193 9.75 -7.31 18.39
C GLU A 193 10.64 -7.19 17.15
N GLY A 194 11.23 -6.01 16.95
CA GLY A 194 12.16 -5.78 15.84
C GLY A 194 13.44 -6.61 15.97
N LYS A 195 13.97 -6.81 17.17
CA LYS A 195 15.10 -7.71 17.43
C LYS A 195 14.76 -9.15 17.11
N GLU A 196 13.59 -9.62 17.55
CA GLU A 196 13.10 -10.96 17.24
C GLU A 196 12.91 -11.14 15.72
N TYR A 197 12.35 -10.15 15.03
CA TYR A 197 12.26 -10.19 13.58
C TYR A 197 13.63 -10.33 12.92
N MET A 198 14.63 -9.54 13.36
CA MET A 198 15.99 -9.58 12.81
C MET A 198 16.68 -10.94 13.00
N GLU A 199 16.44 -11.59 14.14
CA GLU A 199 16.97 -12.93 14.43
C GLU A 199 16.32 -14.01 13.57
N ASN A 200 15.04 -13.85 13.22
CA ASN A 200 14.22 -14.86 12.55
C ASN A 200 14.09 -14.65 11.02
N ILE A 201 14.68 -13.61 10.43
CA ILE A 201 14.53 -13.30 8.99
C ILE A 201 14.78 -14.53 8.11
N ARG A 202 15.90 -15.24 8.33
CA ARG A 202 16.25 -16.41 7.51
C ARG A 202 15.22 -17.53 7.63
N ALA A 203 14.78 -17.83 8.86
CA ALA A 203 13.75 -18.83 9.09
C ALA A 203 12.39 -18.41 8.49
N GLY A 204 12.09 -17.11 8.49
CA GLY A 204 10.93 -16.55 7.80
C GLY A 204 10.99 -16.80 6.30
N ILE A 205 12.11 -16.51 5.66
CA ILE A 205 12.32 -16.75 4.22
C ILE A 205 12.15 -18.26 3.88
N GLU A 206 12.69 -19.15 4.71
CA GLU A 206 12.52 -20.60 4.53
C GLU A 206 11.06 -21.04 4.70
N SER A 207 10.33 -20.39 5.60
CA SER A 207 8.89 -20.63 5.78
C SER A 207 8.09 -20.13 4.58
N ASP A 208 8.40 -18.92 4.07
CA ASP A 208 7.76 -18.34 2.89
C ASP A 208 7.93 -19.25 1.67
N ALA A 209 9.16 -19.73 1.39
CA ALA A 209 9.41 -20.63 0.28
C ALA A 209 8.53 -21.90 0.33
N LYS A 210 8.37 -22.50 1.51
CA LYS A 210 7.50 -23.67 1.70
C LYS A 210 6.01 -23.32 1.54
N LEU A 211 5.61 -22.16 2.07
CA LEU A 211 4.23 -21.68 2.00
C LEU A 211 3.77 -21.49 0.55
N TYR A 212 4.65 -20.94 -0.29
CA TYR A 212 4.41 -20.74 -1.72
C TYR A 212 4.69 -21.99 -2.59
N GLY A 213 4.97 -23.13 -1.96
CA GLY A 213 5.11 -24.42 -2.64
C GLY A 213 6.46 -24.64 -3.32
N TYR A 214 7.46 -23.81 -3.04
CA TYR A 214 8.82 -24.02 -3.57
C TYR A 214 9.56 -25.13 -2.81
N GLU A 215 10.34 -25.91 -3.53
CA GLU A 215 11.17 -26.99 -2.95
C GLU A 215 12.27 -26.45 -2.03
N SER A 216 12.80 -25.26 -2.34
CA SER A 216 13.81 -24.57 -1.54
C SER A 216 13.77 -23.05 -1.74
N VAL A 217 14.48 -22.31 -0.88
CA VAL A 217 14.65 -20.85 -1.01
C VAL A 217 15.38 -20.50 -2.31
N GLU A 218 16.37 -21.28 -2.71
CA GLU A 218 17.11 -21.07 -3.97
C GLU A 218 16.18 -21.16 -5.17
N LYS A 219 15.25 -22.14 -5.17
CA LYS A 219 14.25 -22.28 -6.24
C LYS A 219 13.27 -21.10 -6.26
N MET A 220 12.84 -20.63 -5.11
CA MET A 220 12.02 -19.44 -4.99
C MET A 220 12.75 -18.21 -5.55
N LEU A 221 13.98 -17.96 -5.11
CA LEU A 221 14.76 -16.80 -5.57
C LEU A 221 15.06 -16.85 -7.06
N LEU A 222 15.36 -18.03 -7.59
CA LEU A 222 15.59 -18.20 -9.03
C LEU A 222 14.32 -17.88 -9.84
N SER A 223 13.14 -18.29 -9.34
CA SER A 223 11.85 -18.01 -9.97
C SER A 223 11.46 -16.53 -9.91
N GLU A 224 11.61 -15.92 -8.73
CA GLU A 224 11.05 -14.59 -8.46
C GLU A 224 12.02 -13.45 -8.81
N ALA A 225 13.31 -13.71 -8.71
CA ALA A 225 14.33 -12.66 -8.89
C ALA A 225 15.44 -13.05 -9.88
N GLY A 226 15.41 -14.27 -10.44
CA GLY A 226 16.36 -14.75 -11.42
C GLY A 226 17.69 -15.25 -10.85
N PRO A 227 18.56 -15.76 -11.73
CA PRO A 227 19.88 -16.24 -11.34
C PRO A 227 20.75 -15.10 -10.79
N GLY A 228 21.58 -15.44 -9.81
CA GLY A 228 22.42 -14.47 -9.10
C GLY A 228 21.82 -13.95 -7.78
N CYS A 229 20.53 -14.15 -7.55
CA CYS A 229 19.93 -13.85 -6.26
C CYS A 229 20.31 -14.91 -5.23
N THR A 230 20.79 -14.48 -4.06
CA THR A 230 21.25 -15.39 -2.99
C THR A 230 20.43 -15.20 -1.70
N ILE A 231 20.40 -16.23 -0.85
CA ILE A 231 19.73 -16.13 0.44
C ILE A 231 20.36 -15.00 1.29
N ASP A 232 21.67 -14.84 1.25
CA ASP A 232 22.35 -13.80 2.01
C ASP A 232 22.00 -12.39 1.48
N GLY A 233 21.91 -12.21 0.14
CA GLY A 233 21.40 -10.99 -0.46
C GLY A 233 19.97 -10.68 -0.04
N PHE A 234 19.10 -11.70 -0.01
CA PHE A 234 17.72 -11.51 0.44
C PHE A 234 17.61 -11.19 1.93
N VAL A 235 18.43 -11.79 2.78
CA VAL A 235 18.53 -11.43 4.20
C VAL A 235 18.98 -9.98 4.36
N SER A 236 19.99 -9.53 3.61
CA SER A 236 20.46 -8.14 3.62
C SER A 236 19.38 -7.17 3.17
N TYR A 237 18.69 -7.46 2.07
CA TYR A 237 17.54 -6.70 1.56
C TYR A 237 16.46 -6.54 2.64
N ARG A 238 16.02 -7.64 3.27
CA ARG A 238 14.99 -7.62 4.33
C ARG A 238 15.43 -6.82 5.55
N LYS A 239 16.69 -6.95 5.96
CA LYS A 239 17.27 -6.17 7.09
C LYS A 239 17.30 -4.68 6.79
N LEU A 240 17.81 -4.33 5.61
CA LEU A 240 17.88 -2.94 5.16
C LEU A 240 16.49 -2.30 5.19
N MET A 241 15.52 -2.91 4.53
CA MET A 241 14.16 -2.38 4.47
C MET A 241 13.53 -2.25 5.85
N TYR A 242 13.63 -3.28 6.69
CA TYR A 242 12.99 -3.27 8.00
C TYR A 242 13.52 -2.15 8.90
N VAL A 243 14.86 -2.05 9.06
CA VAL A 243 15.47 -1.04 9.94
C VAL A 243 15.20 0.37 9.41
N SER A 244 15.35 0.56 8.09
CA SER A 244 15.10 1.87 7.45
C SER A 244 13.66 2.33 7.67
N MET A 245 12.68 1.44 7.52
CA MET A 245 11.28 1.76 7.72
C MET A 245 10.94 2.05 9.19
N GLN A 246 11.49 1.29 10.14
CA GLN A 246 11.27 1.58 11.55
C GLN A 246 11.87 2.93 11.96
N TYR A 247 13.07 3.22 11.48
CA TYR A 247 13.71 4.52 11.71
C TYR A 247 12.94 5.67 11.03
N PHE A 248 12.53 5.48 9.77
CA PHE A 248 11.68 6.42 9.05
C PHE A 248 10.41 6.76 9.83
N ASN A 249 9.66 5.75 10.30
CA ASN A 249 8.43 5.95 11.07
C ASN A 249 8.67 6.79 12.34
N GLN A 250 9.80 6.55 13.02
CA GLN A 250 10.18 7.34 14.18
C GLN A 250 10.44 8.81 13.81
N GLU A 251 11.22 9.06 12.74
CA GLU A 251 11.55 10.42 12.31
C GLU A 251 10.33 11.14 11.73
N TYR A 252 9.51 10.45 10.95
CA TYR A 252 8.26 10.97 10.38
C TYR A 252 7.30 11.44 11.47
N THR A 253 7.15 10.66 12.53
CA THR A 253 6.34 11.06 13.70
C THR A 253 6.87 12.33 14.36
N LYS A 254 8.18 12.53 14.43
CA LYS A 254 8.78 13.76 14.98
C LYS A 254 8.57 14.98 14.07
N MET A 255 8.42 14.77 12.77
CA MET A 255 8.19 15.81 11.77
C MET A 255 6.72 16.22 11.66
N THR A 256 5.78 15.41 12.16
CA THR A 256 4.34 15.70 12.11
C THR A 256 4.03 17.04 12.75
N PRO A 257 3.44 17.99 12.00
CA PRO A 257 3.16 19.30 12.53
C PRO A 257 2.03 19.26 13.58
N THR A 258 2.08 20.20 14.49
CA THR A 258 0.92 20.54 15.31
C THR A 258 -0.06 21.41 14.51
N ASP A 259 -1.33 21.47 14.94
CA ASP A 259 -2.34 22.34 14.32
C ASP A 259 -1.91 23.81 14.30
N ALA A 260 -1.20 24.27 15.33
CA ALA A 260 -0.68 25.63 15.39
C ALA A 260 0.39 25.91 14.34
N GLU A 261 1.31 24.96 14.09
CA GLU A 261 2.33 25.07 13.04
C GLU A 261 1.69 25.01 11.66
N ALA A 262 0.72 24.11 11.45
CA ALA A 262 -0.03 24.01 10.20
C ALA A 262 -0.81 25.31 9.91
N ALA A 263 -1.45 25.89 10.92
CA ALA A 263 -2.15 27.16 10.77
C ALA A 263 -1.19 28.32 10.43
N GLU A 264 -0.02 28.40 11.06
CA GLU A 264 0.99 29.39 10.73
C GLU A 264 1.52 29.19 9.28
N TYR A 265 1.77 27.96 8.88
CA TYR A 265 2.21 27.61 7.53
C TYR A 265 1.16 27.99 6.48
N PHE A 266 -0.13 27.75 6.75
CA PHE A 266 -1.23 28.20 5.89
C PHE A 266 -1.20 29.71 5.66
N GLU A 267 -1.04 30.52 6.73
CA GLU A 267 -0.96 31.97 6.60
C GLU A 267 0.26 32.42 5.80
N GLN A 268 1.40 31.74 5.93
CA GLN A 268 2.63 32.04 5.17
C GLN A 268 2.45 31.76 3.68
N LYS A 269 1.64 30.75 3.31
CA LYS A 269 1.38 30.30 1.93
C LYS A 269 -0.02 30.70 1.44
N ALA A 270 -0.67 31.68 2.07
CA ALA A 270 -2.07 32.02 1.82
C ALA A 270 -2.40 32.28 0.35
N ALA A 271 -1.50 32.92 -0.41
CA ALA A 271 -1.70 33.19 -1.84
C ALA A 271 -1.70 31.89 -2.68
N ASP A 272 -0.87 30.92 -2.32
CA ASP A 272 -0.77 29.64 -3.02
C ASP A 272 -2.04 28.81 -2.76
N TYR A 273 -2.51 28.78 -1.51
CA TYR A 273 -3.76 28.11 -1.13
C TYR A 273 -4.99 28.76 -1.76
N GLU A 274 -5.05 30.09 -1.82
CA GLU A 274 -6.14 30.79 -2.52
C GLU A 274 -6.19 30.44 -4.00
N GLN A 275 -5.02 30.37 -4.66
CA GLN A 275 -4.91 29.93 -6.06
C GLN A 275 -5.35 28.47 -6.24
N ALA A 276 -5.06 27.59 -5.28
CA ALA A 276 -5.49 26.18 -5.27
C ALA A 276 -6.98 26.02 -4.88
N GLY A 277 -7.67 27.11 -4.49
CA GLY A 277 -9.06 27.07 -4.05
C GLY A 277 -9.26 26.55 -2.63
N VAL A 278 -8.18 26.46 -1.84
CA VAL A 278 -8.22 26.05 -0.44
C VAL A 278 -8.29 27.30 0.46
N THR A 279 -9.37 27.40 1.21
CA THR A 279 -9.63 28.55 2.12
C THR A 279 -10.11 28.03 3.48
N LYS A 280 -10.15 28.90 4.46
CA LYS A 280 -10.73 28.53 5.80
C LYS A 280 -12.22 28.16 5.73
N ASP A 281 -12.90 28.51 4.64
CA ASP A 281 -14.30 28.15 4.39
C ASP A 281 -14.45 26.89 3.51
N SER A 282 -13.36 26.16 3.25
CA SER A 282 -13.38 24.95 2.40
C SER A 282 -14.10 23.75 3.03
N GLY A 283 -14.61 23.91 4.27
CA GLY A 283 -15.32 22.85 4.99
C GLY A 283 -14.40 21.91 5.75
N SER A 284 -14.95 20.75 6.12
CA SER A 284 -14.26 19.75 6.94
C SER A 284 -14.40 18.35 6.33
N LEU A 285 -13.44 17.50 6.60
CA LEU A 285 -13.48 16.07 6.34
C LEU A 285 -13.76 15.35 7.66
N SER A 286 -14.65 14.38 7.63
CA SER A 286 -15.07 13.61 8.80
C SER A 286 -14.37 12.27 8.87
N ASP A 287 -14.06 11.84 10.09
CA ASP A 287 -13.53 10.52 10.38
C ASP A 287 -14.59 9.73 11.16
N VAL A 288 -14.84 8.47 10.75
CA VAL A 288 -15.81 7.60 11.39
C VAL A 288 -15.25 6.20 11.55
N ARG A 289 -15.79 5.45 12.53
CA ARG A 289 -15.70 3.99 12.54
C ARG A 289 -17.03 3.39 12.20
N HIS A 290 -17.02 2.20 11.59
CA HIS A 290 -18.25 1.48 11.36
C HIS A 290 -18.12 -0.03 11.54
N ILE A 291 -19.25 -0.67 11.81
CA ILE A 291 -19.46 -2.11 11.74
C ILE A 291 -20.54 -2.34 10.70
N LEU A 292 -20.24 -3.06 9.64
CA LEU A 292 -21.23 -3.47 8.63
C LEU A 292 -21.86 -4.78 9.05
N ILE A 293 -23.18 -4.82 9.10
CA ILE A 293 -23.98 -6.05 9.23
C ILE A 293 -24.78 -6.21 7.94
N LYS A 294 -24.42 -7.19 7.11
CA LYS A 294 -25.09 -7.47 5.84
C LYS A 294 -26.39 -8.22 6.04
N VAL A 295 -27.39 -7.91 5.22
CA VAL A 295 -28.59 -8.74 5.12
C VAL A 295 -28.21 -10.08 4.50
N THR A 296 -28.65 -11.17 5.10
CA THR A 296 -28.43 -12.53 4.58
C THR A 296 -29.70 -13.07 3.92
N GLY A 297 -29.55 -13.94 2.92
CA GLY A 297 -30.68 -14.51 2.15
C GLY A 297 -30.92 -13.72 0.87
N GLY A 298 -32.17 -13.32 0.65
CA GLY A 298 -32.58 -12.59 -0.54
C GLY A 298 -32.95 -13.50 -1.73
N THR A 299 -33.70 -12.96 -2.68
CA THR A 299 -34.05 -13.57 -3.94
C THR A 299 -33.75 -12.63 -5.09
N GLN A 300 -33.35 -13.15 -6.24
CA GLN A 300 -33.16 -12.33 -7.42
C GLN A 300 -34.49 -11.97 -8.06
N ASP A 301 -34.67 -10.69 -8.39
CA ASP A 301 -35.78 -10.21 -9.19
C ASP A 301 -35.56 -10.47 -10.70
N GLU A 302 -36.53 -10.05 -11.53
CA GLU A 302 -36.45 -10.22 -13.00
C GLU A 302 -35.26 -9.50 -13.66
N SER A 303 -34.66 -8.52 -12.99
CA SER A 303 -33.47 -7.79 -13.45
C SER A 303 -32.17 -8.40 -12.97
N GLY A 304 -32.22 -9.42 -12.11
CA GLY A 304 -31.05 -10.04 -11.48
C GLY A 304 -30.57 -9.33 -10.20
N LYS A 305 -31.31 -8.29 -9.74
CA LYS A 305 -31.00 -7.63 -8.47
C LYS A 305 -31.50 -8.50 -7.30
N THR A 306 -30.65 -8.65 -6.28
CA THR A 306 -31.07 -9.30 -5.04
C THR A 306 -32.00 -8.39 -4.24
N VAL A 307 -33.17 -8.89 -3.91
CA VAL A 307 -34.17 -8.23 -3.06
C VAL A 307 -34.40 -9.04 -1.79
N TYR A 308 -34.60 -8.36 -0.68
CA TYR A 308 -34.72 -8.94 0.65
C TYR A 308 -36.14 -8.72 1.20
N SER A 309 -36.66 -9.72 1.89
CA SER A 309 -37.96 -9.65 2.57
C SER A 309 -37.91 -8.75 3.80
N GLU A 310 -39.09 -8.36 4.32
CA GLU A 310 -39.17 -7.60 5.57
C GLU A 310 -38.61 -8.38 6.76
N GLU A 311 -38.75 -9.71 6.77
CA GLU A 311 -38.21 -10.58 7.80
C GLU A 311 -36.69 -10.65 7.77
N GLU A 312 -36.07 -10.69 6.59
CA GLU A 312 -34.62 -10.67 6.42
C GLU A 312 -34.03 -9.32 6.88
N TRP A 313 -34.65 -8.22 6.51
CA TRP A 313 -34.27 -6.89 7.00
C TRP A 313 -34.44 -6.73 8.52
N ALA A 314 -35.55 -7.28 9.08
CA ALA A 314 -35.76 -7.25 10.53
C ALA A 314 -34.71 -8.06 11.29
N ALA A 315 -34.28 -9.20 10.75
CA ALA A 315 -33.24 -10.02 11.33
C ALA A 315 -31.88 -9.26 11.30
N CYS A 316 -31.54 -8.62 10.18
CA CYS A 316 -30.33 -7.80 10.05
C CYS A 316 -30.33 -6.62 11.05
N LEU A 317 -31.45 -5.91 11.16
CA LEU A 317 -31.59 -4.83 12.15
C LEU A 317 -31.42 -5.33 13.59
N ALA A 318 -32.04 -6.47 13.92
CA ALA A 318 -31.93 -7.05 15.27
C ALA A 318 -30.47 -7.40 15.62
N GLU A 319 -29.70 -7.88 14.66
CA GLU A 319 -28.28 -8.15 14.85
C GLU A 319 -27.47 -6.86 15.00
N ALA A 320 -27.74 -5.83 14.17
CA ALA A 320 -27.10 -4.52 14.31
C ALA A 320 -27.42 -3.87 15.67
N GLU A 321 -28.67 -3.97 16.13
CA GLU A 321 -29.08 -3.50 17.46
C GLU A 321 -28.41 -4.31 18.59
N ARG A 322 -28.21 -5.61 18.39
CA ARG A 322 -27.49 -6.44 19.35
C ARG A 322 -26.04 -5.99 19.50
N VAL A 323 -25.34 -5.77 18.38
CA VAL A 323 -23.96 -5.30 18.40
C VAL A 323 -23.86 -3.91 19.00
N TYR A 324 -24.79 -3.01 18.65
CA TYR A 324 -24.90 -1.69 19.29
C TYR A 324 -25.09 -1.82 20.80
N GLY A 325 -25.95 -2.76 21.25
CA GLY A 325 -26.15 -3.04 22.68
C GLY A 325 -24.88 -3.50 23.38
N LEU A 326 -24.10 -4.38 22.76
CA LEU A 326 -22.81 -4.82 23.32
C LEU A 326 -21.85 -3.64 23.57
N TRP A 327 -21.77 -2.70 22.63
CA TRP A 327 -20.96 -1.50 22.79
C TRP A 327 -21.52 -0.60 23.89
N LYS A 328 -22.83 -0.29 23.84
CA LYS A 328 -23.48 0.67 24.73
C LYS A 328 -23.50 0.20 26.18
N ASP A 329 -23.69 -1.09 26.43
CA ASP A 329 -23.75 -1.69 27.76
C ASP A 329 -22.34 -2.04 28.29
N GLY A 330 -21.30 -1.94 27.43
CA GLY A 330 -19.89 -2.11 27.74
C GLY A 330 -19.22 -0.79 28.15
N GLU A 331 -17.99 -0.57 27.67
CA GLU A 331 -17.22 0.63 27.98
C GLU A 331 -17.69 1.87 27.22
N ALA A 332 -18.37 1.69 26.09
CA ALA A 332 -18.90 2.70 25.20
C ALA A 332 -17.86 3.75 24.77
N THR A 333 -16.64 3.31 24.51
CA THR A 333 -15.51 4.12 24.03
C THR A 333 -15.22 3.84 22.57
N GLU A 334 -14.36 4.64 21.93
CA GLU A 334 -13.87 4.40 20.57
C GLU A 334 -13.07 3.11 20.51
N GLU A 335 -12.23 2.84 21.51
CA GLU A 335 -11.41 1.62 21.58
C GLU A 335 -12.29 0.37 21.69
N SER A 336 -13.35 0.40 22.51
CA SER A 336 -14.28 -0.71 22.61
C SER A 336 -15.11 -0.90 21.33
N PHE A 337 -15.37 0.17 20.57
CA PHE A 337 -15.98 0.08 19.25
C PHE A 337 -15.04 -0.62 18.27
N ALA A 338 -13.77 -0.18 18.20
CA ALA A 338 -12.76 -0.79 17.34
C ALA A 338 -12.54 -2.28 17.64
N ALA A 339 -12.61 -2.68 18.91
CA ALA A 339 -12.54 -4.09 19.30
C ALA A 339 -13.73 -4.91 18.77
N LEU A 340 -14.94 -4.39 18.81
CA LEU A 340 -16.14 -5.06 18.28
C LEU A 340 -16.10 -5.21 16.75
N VAL A 341 -15.46 -4.31 16.04
CA VAL A 341 -15.27 -4.42 14.57
C VAL A 341 -14.62 -5.76 14.22
N GLN A 342 -13.58 -6.18 14.94
CA GLN A 342 -12.85 -7.42 14.67
C GLN A 342 -13.75 -8.66 14.71
N GLU A 343 -14.79 -8.65 15.54
CA GLU A 343 -15.65 -9.80 15.80
C GLU A 343 -16.95 -9.76 14.99
N HIS A 344 -17.41 -8.58 14.58
CA HIS A 344 -18.79 -8.41 14.12
C HIS A 344 -18.95 -7.75 12.75
N THR A 345 -17.88 -7.21 12.13
CA THR A 345 -18.05 -6.55 10.84
C THR A 345 -18.05 -7.55 9.67
N ASP A 346 -18.97 -7.35 8.73
CA ASP A 346 -18.95 -7.97 7.40
C ASP A 346 -18.14 -7.14 6.37
N ASP A 347 -17.52 -6.04 6.80
CA ASP A 347 -16.61 -5.25 5.97
C ASP A 347 -15.15 -5.66 6.22
N GLY A 348 -14.66 -6.57 5.38
CA GLY A 348 -13.27 -7.02 5.46
C GLY A 348 -12.24 -5.92 5.17
N GLY A 349 -12.64 -4.86 4.45
CA GLY A 349 -11.74 -3.76 4.06
C GLY A 349 -11.27 -2.91 5.24
N SER A 350 -12.16 -2.68 6.22
CA SER A 350 -11.86 -1.86 7.40
C SER A 350 -11.64 -2.64 8.70
N GLN A 351 -11.75 -3.97 8.66
CA GLN A 351 -11.63 -4.79 9.86
C GLN A 351 -10.30 -4.56 10.59
N ASN A 352 -9.19 -4.51 9.86
CA ASN A 352 -7.84 -4.35 10.43
C ASN A 352 -7.57 -2.94 10.99
N THR A 353 -8.32 -1.94 10.55
CA THR A 353 -8.24 -0.56 11.06
C THR A 353 -9.24 -0.29 12.20
N GLY A 354 -9.93 -1.34 12.68
CA GLY A 354 -10.99 -1.21 13.66
C GLY A 354 -12.18 -0.40 13.11
N GLY A 355 -12.50 -0.62 11.81
CA GLY A 355 -13.61 0.03 11.13
C GLY A 355 -13.39 1.50 10.77
N LEU A 356 -12.16 2.02 10.84
CA LEU A 356 -11.84 3.43 10.61
C LEU A 356 -11.89 3.78 9.12
N TYR A 357 -12.65 4.84 8.82
CA TYR A 357 -12.66 5.57 7.56
C TYR A 357 -12.38 7.04 7.84
N GLU A 358 -11.35 7.57 7.21
CA GLU A 358 -10.88 8.94 7.39
C GLU A 358 -11.13 9.79 6.16
N GLY A 359 -11.27 11.09 6.37
CA GLY A 359 -11.29 12.07 5.31
C GLY A 359 -12.58 12.05 4.46
N ILE A 360 -13.72 11.73 5.05
CA ILE A 360 -15.02 11.68 4.38
C ILE A 360 -15.53 13.12 4.18
N GLY A 361 -15.68 13.51 2.92
CA GLY A 361 -16.28 14.77 2.49
C GLY A 361 -17.46 14.55 1.56
N GLU A 362 -17.99 15.65 0.99
CA GLU A 362 -19.02 15.57 -0.05
C GLU A 362 -18.45 14.88 -1.31
N ASN A 363 -19.21 13.94 -1.85
CA ASN A 363 -18.85 13.17 -3.06
C ASN A 363 -17.57 12.32 -2.89
N SER A 364 -17.31 11.82 -1.70
CA SER A 364 -16.17 10.94 -1.40
C SER A 364 -16.29 9.54 -2.00
N GLY A 365 -17.41 9.25 -2.70
CA GLY A 365 -17.64 7.97 -3.39
C GLY A 365 -18.18 6.86 -2.50
N TYR A 366 -18.51 7.16 -1.26
CA TYR A 366 -19.22 6.24 -0.36
C TYR A 366 -20.71 6.16 -0.72
N VAL A 367 -21.41 5.15 -0.20
CA VAL A 367 -22.87 5.08 -0.36
C VAL A 367 -23.52 6.31 0.29
N PRO A 368 -24.55 6.92 -0.37
CA PRO A 368 -25.07 8.22 0.03
C PRO A 368 -25.51 8.33 1.48
N GLU A 369 -26.11 7.25 2.01
CA GLU A 369 -26.62 7.21 3.39
C GLU A 369 -25.47 7.21 4.42
N PHE A 370 -24.36 6.53 4.11
CA PHE A 370 -23.17 6.50 4.94
C PHE A 370 -22.49 7.88 4.93
N GLU A 371 -22.26 8.44 3.74
CA GLU A 371 -21.65 9.76 3.56
C GLU A 371 -22.48 10.84 4.26
N ALA A 372 -23.79 10.87 4.01
CA ALA A 372 -24.68 11.87 4.64
C ALA A 372 -24.68 11.79 6.17
N TRP A 373 -24.54 10.59 6.75
CA TRP A 373 -24.42 10.44 8.19
C TRP A 373 -23.08 10.97 8.70
N ALA A 374 -21.99 10.66 7.98
CA ALA A 374 -20.63 11.02 8.37
C ALA A 374 -20.40 12.55 8.35
N ILE A 375 -20.91 13.23 7.29
CA ILE A 375 -20.67 14.67 7.08
C ILE A 375 -21.74 15.58 7.71
N ASP A 376 -22.70 15.04 8.46
CA ASP A 376 -23.73 15.85 9.12
C ASP A 376 -23.07 16.81 10.12
N PRO A 377 -23.17 18.15 9.92
CA PRO A 377 -22.49 19.14 10.75
C PRO A 377 -22.98 19.18 12.20
N ALA A 378 -24.06 18.48 12.52
CA ALA A 378 -24.57 18.36 13.89
C ALA A 378 -23.83 17.26 14.69
N ARG A 379 -23.01 16.42 14.03
CA ARG A 379 -22.29 15.34 14.71
C ARG A 379 -21.27 15.84 15.71
N LYS A 380 -21.13 15.07 16.77
CA LYS A 380 -20.14 15.28 17.81
C LYS A 380 -19.35 13.99 18.01
N VAL A 381 -18.10 14.13 18.41
CA VAL A 381 -17.25 12.98 18.77
C VAL A 381 -17.99 12.07 19.75
N GLY A 382 -18.02 10.78 19.42
CA GLY A 382 -18.75 9.78 20.19
C GLY A 382 -20.22 9.58 19.79
N ASP A 383 -20.77 10.38 18.85
CA ASP A 383 -22.11 10.14 18.33
C ASP A 383 -22.14 8.79 17.57
N THR A 384 -23.22 8.04 17.77
CA THR A 384 -23.42 6.75 17.11
C THR A 384 -24.77 6.68 16.41
N GLY A 385 -24.90 5.78 15.46
CA GLY A 385 -26.17 5.56 14.74
C GLY A 385 -26.18 4.28 13.93
N LEU A 386 -27.37 3.80 13.63
CA LEU A 386 -27.61 2.71 12.70
C LEU A 386 -28.07 3.30 11.37
N VAL A 387 -27.30 3.07 10.31
CA VAL A 387 -27.58 3.57 8.95
C VAL A 387 -27.94 2.41 8.07
N LYS A 388 -29.18 2.39 7.55
CA LYS A 388 -29.63 1.39 6.58
C LYS A 388 -29.11 1.75 5.20
N VAL A 389 -28.50 0.77 4.51
CA VAL A 389 -27.97 0.93 3.17
C VAL A 389 -28.49 -0.20 2.26
N GLU A 390 -28.85 0.16 1.04
CA GLU A 390 -29.21 -0.78 -0.02
C GLU A 390 -28.48 -0.37 -1.31
N ALA A 391 -27.18 -0.75 -1.40
CA ALA A 391 -26.33 -0.49 -2.56
C ALA A 391 -26.49 -1.59 -3.63
N SER A 392 -25.84 -1.40 -4.79
CA SER A 392 -25.90 -2.36 -5.90
C SER A 392 -25.19 -3.69 -5.59
N ASN A 393 -24.18 -3.68 -4.75
CA ASN A 393 -23.29 -4.81 -4.43
C ASN A 393 -23.52 -5.39 -3.02
N TYR A 394 -24.23 -4.68 -2.13
CA TYR A 394 -24.58 -5.16 -0.81
C TYR A 394 -25.81 -4.42 -0.23
N ALA A 395 -26.42 -5.00 0.80
CA ALA A 395 -27.44 -4.37 1.60
C ALA A 395 -27.20 -4.69 3.08
N GLY A 396 -27.50 -3.78 3.98
CA GLY A 396 -27.25 -3.98 5.41
C GLY A 396 -27.47 -2.75 6.28
N TYR A 397 -27.01 -2.86 7.50
CA TYR A 397 -26.91 -1.76 8.44
C TYR A 397 -25.46 -1.48 8.76
N HIS A 398 -25.06 -0.20 8.70
CA HIS A 398 -23.82 0.29 9.28
C HIS A 398 -24.12 0.77 10.70
N PHE A 399 -23.49 0.19 11.69
CA PHE A 399 -23.38 0.78 13.01
C PHE A 399 -22.18 1.73 12.97
N MET A 400 -22.49 3.03 13.07
CA MET A 400 -21.54 4.14 12.88
C MET A 400 -21.12 4.72 14.24
N TYR A 401 -19.86 5.14 14.32
CA TYR A 401 -19.29 5.92 15.42
C TYR A 401 -18.54 7.12 14.85
N TYR A 402 -18.85 8.34 15.30
CA TYR A 402 -18.20 9.55 14.83
C TYR A 402 -16.93 9.81 15.62
N VAL A 403 -15.77 9.77 14.94
CA VAL A 403 -14.44 9.97 15.52
C VAL A 403 -14.13 11.46 15.61
N GLY A 404 -14.45 12.22 14.56
CA GLY A 404 -14.20 13.66 14.53
C GLY A 404 -14.32 14.26 13.14
N ALA A 405 -13.93 15.52 13.04
CA ALA A 405 -13.74 16.20 11.77
C ALA A 405 -12.47 17.06 11.82
N ARG A 406 -11.83 17.19 10.65
CA ARG A 406 -10.66 18.05 10.44
C ARG A 406 -10.99 19.08 9.38
N GLU A 407 -10.66 20.35 9.62
CA GLU A 407 -10.83 21.41 8.61
C GLU A 407 -9.91 21.14 7.43
N ILE A 408 -10.44 21.16 6.20
CA ILE A 408 -9.69 20.85 4.97
C ILE A 408 -8.43 21.71 4.86
N TRP A 409 -8.55 23.03 5.09
CA TRP A 409 -7.42 23.95 5.00
C TRP A 409 -6.30 23.60 5.98
N LEU A 410 -6.68 23.19 7.22
CA LEU A 410 -5.71 22.85 8.27
C LEU A 410 -5.03 21.51 7.97
N SER A 411 -5.80 20.51 7.55
CA SER A 411 -5.26 19.21 7.14
C SER A 411 -4.31 19.36 5.95
N THR A 412 -4.72 20.08 4.89
CA THR A 412 -3.88 20.33 3.72
C THR A 412 -2.58 21.02 4.10
N ALA A 413 -2.64 22.04 4.95
CA ALA A 413 -1.45 22.76 5.41
C ALA A 413 -0.53 21.87 6.29
N ALA A 414 -1.10 20.98 7.09
CA ALA A 414 -0.34 20.03 7.87
C ALA A 414 0.40 19.02 6.97
N ASP A 415 -0.29 18.47 5.97
CA ASP A 415 0.29 17.53 5.00
C ASP A 415 1.41 18.19 4.18
N ASP A 416 1.19 19.42 3.70
CA ASP A 416 2.20 20.16 2.92
C ASP A 416 3.44 20.51 3.78
N LEU A 417 3.24 20.95 5.02
CA LEU A 417 4.35 21.24 5.93
C LEU A 417 5.12 19.96 6.30
N LEU A 418 4.43 18.85 6.51
CA LEU A 418 5.05 17.55 6.76
C LEU A 418 5.89 17.10 5.55
N ASN A 419 5.35 17.24 4.34
CA ASN A 419 6.06 16.95 3.10
C ASN A 419 7.31 17.85 2.94
N GLU A 420 7.20 19.16 3.21
CA GLU A 420 8.34 20.08 3.16
C GLU A 420 9.44 19.67 4.15
N ARG A 421 9.08 19.35 5.39
CA ARG A 421 10.02 18.87 6.43
C ARG A 421 10.67 17.53 6.03
N PHE A 422 9.88 16.63 5.47
CA PHE A 422 10.39 15.34 5.00
C PHE A 422 11.37 15.49 3.83
N MET A 423 11.04 16.31 2.83
CA MET A 423 11.94 16.57 1.71
C MET A 423 13.24 17.19 2.18
N GLU A 424 13.18 18.20 3.07
CA GLU A 424 14.37 18.81 3.65
C GLU A 424 15.22 17.81 4.46
N PHE A 425 14.57 16.90 5.19
CA PHE A 425 15.25 15.83 5.92
C PHE A 425 15.98 14.88 4.97
N MET A 426 15.32 14.43 3.90
CA MET A 426 15.90 13.52 2.91
C MET A 426 17.02 14.19 2.10
N ASP A 427 16.86 15.46 1.70
CA ASP A 427 17.88 16.20 0.96
C ASP A 427 19.19 16.32 1.79
N LYS A 428 19.08 16.68 3.07
CA LYS A 428 20.22 16.72 3.98
C LYS A 428 20.88 15.34 4.13
N ALA A 429 20.08 14.29 4.17
CA ALA A 429 20.58 12.93 4.26
C ALA A 429 21.35 12.52 2.99
N TYR A 430 20.82 12.84 1.80
CA TYR A 430 21.50 12.57 0.52
C TYR A 430 22.79 13.37 0.35
N GLU A 431 22.82 14.61 0.83
CA GLU A 431 24.05 15.44 0.83
C GLU A 431 25.11 14.84 1.76
N ALA A 432 24.71 14.34 2.93
CA ALA A 432 25.63 13.75 3.90
C ALA A 432 26.21 12.40 3.43
N TYR A 433 25.41 11.62 2.69
CA TYR A 433 25.76 10.27 2.25
C TYR A 433 25.57 10.11 0.73
N PRO A 434 26.51 10.66 -0.09
CA PRO A 434 26.44 10.50 -1.54
C PRO A 434 26.63 9.03 -1.94
N MET A 435 25.77 8.54 -2.82
CA MET A 435 25.90 7.22 -3.42
C MET A 435 26.94 7.24 -4.54
N THR A 436 27.75 6.19 -4.62
CA THR A 436 28.61 5.91 -5.78
C THR A 436 28.19 4.57 -6.39
N THR A 437 28.13 4.49 -7.72
CA THR A 437 27.72 3.29 -8.45
C THR A 437 28.77 2.94 -9.49
N ASP A 438 29.11 1.65 -9.60
CA ASP A 438 29.97 1.09 -10.63
C ASP A 438 29.09 0.30 -11.63
N MET A 439 28.60 1.02 -12.65
CA MET A 439 27.67 0.45 -13.65
C MET A 439 28.28 -0.72 -14.44
N GLU A 440 29.62 -0.77 -14.59
CA GLU A 440 30.30 -1.85 -15.35
C GLU A 440 30.27 -3.19 -14.59
N LYS A 441 30.06 -3.15 -13.29
CA LYS A 441 29.96 -4.34 -12.45
C LYS A 441 28.54 -4.89 -12.32
N ILE A 442 27.54 -4.10 -12.70
CA ILE A 442 26.15 -4.55 -12.58
C ILE A 442 25.86 -5.68 -13.56
N VAL A 443 25.39 -6.77 -13.05
CA VAL A 443 24.89 -7.91 -13.81
C VAL A 443 23.57 -8.36 -13.23
N LEU A 444 22.52 -8.23 -14.03
CA LEU A 444 21.18 -8.70 -13.66
C LEU A 444 20.91 -10.06 -14.27
N GLY A 445 20.34 -10.97 -13.48
CA GLY A 445 19.77 -12.22 -13.98
C GLY A 445 18.39 -11.96 -14.59
N ASN A 446 18.03 -12.73 -15.61
CA ASN A 446 16.74 -12.60 -16.29
C ASN A 446 15.68 -13.50 -15.65
N VAL A 447 14.45 -12.98 -15.57
CA VAL A 447 13.23 -13.74 -15.27
C VAL A 447 12.31 -13.61 -16.48
N SER A 448 11.67 -14.72 -16.89
CA SER A 448 10.66 -14.68 -17.94
C SER A 448 9.39 -14.01 -17.40
N LEU A 449 8.90 -13.00 -18.12
CA LEU A 449 7.63 -12.32 -17.81
C LEU A 449 6.46 -12.84 -18.65
N ALA A 450 6.72 -13.79 -19.58
CA ALA A 450 5.72 -14.36 -20.49
C ALA A 450 5.14 -15.68 -19.97
#